data_4cd08f67e51c6383668d5c6d75311469
#
_entry.id   4cd08f67e51c6383668d5c6d75311469
#
_cell.length_a   1.000
_cell.length_b   1.000
_cell.length_c   1.000
_cell.angle_alpha   90.00
_cell.angle_beta   90.00
_cell.angle_gamma   90.00
#
_symmetry.space_group_name_H-M   'P 1'
#
loop_
_entity.id
_entity.type
_entity.pdbx_description
1 polymer ?
#
loop_
_entity_poly.entity_id
_entity_poly.type
_entity_poly.pdbx_seq_one_letter_code
_entity_poly.pdbx_strand_id
1 'polypeptide(L)'
;MDALLDAGIPFKLNAVAMRGFNDDELPAFIDYAMRHPIDVRFIEFMPMGEGTRWSDSCFWSAPDILDAVKGLVAVAPVEQEQRNGGPARLYTLSGPDGPGLGRLGLISPLSSHFCTSCNRLRITSDGALRTCLFDDREYRLRNALRHPKLGIEAVRRIVTLATRDKPIGARLLERRHNAVAQ
;
A
#
# COMPACT_ATOMS: atom_id res chain seq x y z
N MET A 1 -0.09 18.57 9.42
CA MET A 1 -0.90 18.46 8.19
C MET A 1 -1.39 19.84 7.76
N ASP A 2 -1.79 20.68 8.69
CA ASP A 2 -2.31 22.03 8.41
C ASP A 2 -1.37 22.90 7.58
N ALA A 3 -0.08 22.90 7.91
CA ALA A 3 0.93 23.62 7.13
C ALA A 3 1.03 23.19 5.65
N LEU A 4 0.69 21.95 5.30
CA LEU A 4 0.62 21.48 3.92
C LEU A 4 -0.64 21.96 3.23
N LEU A 5 -1.76 21.99 3.96
CA LEU A 5 -3.02 22.54 3.46
C LEU A 5 -2.90 24.04 3.21
N ASP A 6 -2.35 24.79 4.17
CA ASP A 6 -2.12 26.22 4.06
C ASP A 6 -1.19 26.60 2.90
N ALA A 7 -0.19 25.74 2.65
CA ALA A 7 0.74 25.91 1.52
C ALA A 7 0.16 25.44 0.17
N GLY A 8 -1.05 24.90 0.13
CA GLY A 8 -1.66 24.35 -1.09
C GLY A 8 -0.93 23.13 -1.66
N ILE A 9 -0.13 22.44 -0.85
CA ILE A 9 0.64 21.26 -1.28
C ILE A 9 -0.25 20.02 -1.24
N PRO A 10 -0.52 19.36 -2.39
CA PRO A 10 -1.33 18.16 -2.40
C PRO A 10 -0.59 17.00 -1.71
N PHE A 11 -1.24 16.36 -0.76
CA PHE A 11 -0.70 15.20 -0.05
C PHE A 11 -1.75 14.12 0.15
N LYS A 12 -1.29 12.96 0.59
CA LYS A 12 -2.13 11.81 0.94
C LYS A 12 -1.67 11.28 2.29
N LEU A 13 -2.62 10.92 3.14
CA LEU A 13 -2.33 10.30 4.41
C LEU A 13 -2.41 8.79 4.26
N ASN A 14 -1.38 8.06 4.69
CA ASN A 14 -1.38 6.60 4.73
C ASN A 14 -1.25 6.15 6.19
N ALA A 15 -2.19 5.34 6.64
CA ALA A 15 -2.18 4.72 7.95
C ALA A 15 -2.16 3.19 7.81
N VAL A 16 -1.33 2.49 8.56
CA VAL A 16 -1.41 1.04 8.69
C VAL A 16 -2.52 0.74 9.68
N ALA A 17 -3.55 0.03 9.22
CA ALA A 17 -4.73 -0.27 10.04
C ALA A 17 -4.49 -1.51 10.91
N MET A 18 -4.69 -1.37 12.22
CA MET A 18 -4.48 -2.43 13.20
C MET A 18 -5.59 -2.42 14.25
N ARG A 19 -6.27 -3.58 14.43
CA ARG A 19 -7.24 -3.74 15.51
C ARG A 19 -6.58 -3.64 16.88
N GLY A 20 -7.26 -2.97 17.81
CA GLY A 20 -6.78 -2.76 19.18
C GLY A 20 -5.60 -1.80 19.29
N PHE A 21 -5.26 -1.08 18.20
CA PHE A 21 -4.21 -0.08 18.21
C PHE A 21 -4.68 1.29 17.70
N ASN A 22 -5.33 1.34 16.55
CA ASN A 22 -5.84 2.59 15.94
C ASN A 22 -7.19 2.43 15.24
N ASP A 23 -7.91 1.38 15.53
CA ASP A 23 -9.26 1.14 15.03
C ASP A 23 -10.28 2.10 15.64
N ASP A 24 -10.05 2.55 16.85
CA ASP A 24 -10.85 3.59 17.54
C ASP A 24 -10.66 5.00 16.94
N GLU A 25 -9.57 5.24 16.24
CA GLU A 25 -9.29 6.50 15.54
C GLU A 25 -10.01 6.63 14.18
N LEU A 26 -10.62 5.55 13.67
CA LEU A 26 -11.28 5.56 12.36
C LEU A 26 -12.28 6.72 12.17
N PRO A 27 -13.16 7.05 13.13
CA PRO A 27 -14.08 8.17 12.98
C PRO A 27 -13.37 9.51 12.76
N ALA A 28 -12.25 9.75 13.46
CA ALA A 28 -11.47 10.98 13.33
C ALA A 28 -10.78 11.08 11.95
N PHE A 29 -10.27 9.96 11.41
CA PHE A 29 -9.70 9.91 10.07
C PHE A 29 -10.76 10.20 9.00
N ILE A 30 -11.96 9.65 9.14
CA ILE A 30 -13.05 9.87 8.18
C ILE A 30 -13.54 11.31 8.26
N ASP A 31 -13.74 11.85 9.45
CA ASP A 31 -14.09 13.24 9.65
C ASP A 31 -13.05 14.21 9.03
N TYR A 32 -11.76 13.88 9.18
CA TYR A 32 -10.69 14.65 8.55
C TYR A 32 -10.78 14.60 7.01
N ALA A 33 -11.05 13.43 6.42
CA ALA A 33 -11.27 13.30 4.97
C ALA A 33 -12.54 14.03 4.50
N MET A 34 -13.59 14.05 5.33
CA MET A 34 -14.81 14.81 4.98
C MET A 34 -14.54 16.31 4.87
N ARG A 35 -13.67 16.87 5.72
CA ARG A 35 -13.40 18.32 5.80
C ARG A 35 -12.24 18.81 4.93
N HIS A 36 -11.37 17.90 4.44
CA HIS A 36 -10.16 18.30 3.71
C HIS A 36 -10.03 17.55 2.38
N PRO A 37 -9.54 18.21 1.29
CA PRO A 37 -9.42 17.61 -0.05
C PRO A 37 -8.21 16.66 -0.17
N ILE A 38 -8.17 15.64 0.68
CA ILE A 38 -7.07 14.65 0.74
C ILE A 38 -7.58 13.22 0.61
N ASP A 39 -6.70 12.31 0.17
CA ASP A 39 -6.95 10.88 0.31
C ASP A 39 -6.45 10.41 1.67
N VAL A 40 -7.32 9.90 2.53
CA VAL A 40 -6.95 9.12 3.70
C VAL A 40 -6.95 7.65 3.31
N ARG A 41 -5.80 6.98 3.44
CA ARG A 41 -5.61 5.61 2.95
C ARG A 41 -5.23 4.68 4.07
N PHE A 42 -6.00 3.62 4.24
CA PHE A 42 -5.67 2.53 5.16
C PHE A 42 -4.97 1.41 4.41
N ILE A 43 -3.92 0.90 5.01
CA ILE A 43 -3.12 -0.22 4.51
C ILE A 43 -3.27 -1.37 5.49
N GLU A 44 -3.66 -2.55 5.01
CA GLU A 44 -3.66 -3.75 5.83
C GLU A 44 -2.29 -4.01 6.44
N PHE A 45 -2.26 -4.28 7.75
CA PHE A 45 -1.04 -4.68 8.44
C PHE A 45 -0.55 -6.03 7.92
N MET A 46 0.71 -6.11 7.53
CA MET A 46 1.30 -7.29 6.89
C MET A 46 2.31 -7.99 7.81
N PRO A 47 2.45 -9.33 7.76
CA PRO A 47 3.45 -10.08 8.52
C PRO A 47 4.85 -9.89 7.91
N MET A 48 5.44 -8.72 8.12
CA MET A 48 6.71 -8.33 7.50
C MET A 48 7.70 -7.76 8.49
N GLY A 49 8.98 -8.03 8.22
CA GLY A 49 10.10 -7.57 9.02
C GLY A 49 10.43 -8.51 10.18
N GLU A 50 11.69 -8.48 10.60
CA GLU A 50 12.14 -9.19 11.81
C GLU A 50 11.45 -8.58 13.04
N GLY A 51 10.92 -9.44 13.94
CA GLY A 51 10.23 -8.99 15.15
C GLY A 51 8.85 -8.37 14.92
N THR A 52 8.22 -8.58 13.76
CA THR A 52 6.84 -8.14 13.54
C THR A 52 5.92 -8.76 14.61
N ARG A 53 5.04 -7.92 15.19
CA ARG A 53 3.99 -8.36 16.12
C ARG A 53 2.67 -8.64 15.39
N TRP A 54 2.75 -9.01 14.12
CA TRP A 54 1.56 -9.35 13.36
C TRP A 54 0.88 -10.58 13.95
N SER A 55 -0.42 -10.50 14.10
CA SER A 55 -1.29 -11.60 14.53
C SER A 55 -2.66 -11.44 13.90
N ASP A 56 -3.43 -12.52 13.84
CA ASP A 56 -4.81 -12.47 13.35
C ASP A 56 -5.68 -11.52 14.19
N SER A 57 -5.39 -11.39 15.49
CA SER A 57 -6.14 -10.53 16.38
C SER A 57 -5.94 -9.03 16.11
N CYS A 58 -4.77 -8.63 15.60
CA CYS A 58 -4.49 -7.24 15.23
C CYS A 58 -4.75 -6.96 13.74
N PHE A 59 -5.02 -7.99 12.93
CA PHE A 59 -5.33 -7.82 11.53
C PHE A 59 -6.72 -7.22 11.33
N TRP A 60 -6.76 -6.14 10.55
CA TRP A 60 -8.00 -5.46 10.17
C TRP A 60 -8.09 -5.43 8.66
N SER A 61 -9.01 -6.24 8.10
CA SER A 61 -9.12 -6.40 6.66
C SER A 61 -9.75 -5.17 6.00
N ALA A 62 -9.40 -4.92 4.74
CA ALA A 62 -9.99 -3.83 3.98
C ALA A 62 -11.53 -3.92 3.84
N PRO A 63 -12.15 -5.11 3.67
CA PRO A 63 -13.61 -5.25 3.78
C PRO A 63 -14.17 -4.80 5.12
N ASP A 64 -13.57 -5.23 6.25
CA ASP A 64 -14.04 -4.85 7.59
C ASP A 64 -13.89 -3.34 7.84
N ILE A 65 -12.79 -2.74 7.38
CA ILE A 65 -12.60 -1.28 7.44
C ILE A 65 -13.69 -0.57 6.64
N LEU A 66 -13.97 -1.05 5.43
CA LEU A 66 -15.01 -0.48 4.57
C LEU A 66 -16.39 -0.55 5.23
N ASP A 67 -16.72 -1.68 5.86
CA ASP A 67 -18.01 -1.85 6.55
C ASP A 67 -18.09 -0.98 7.80
N ALA A 68 -17.00 -0.81 8.54
CA ALA A 68 -16.94 0.14 9.65
C ALA A 68 -17.16 1.60 9.17
N VAL A 69 -16.55 1.99 8.04
CA VAL A 69 -16.75 3.34 7.46
C VAL A 69 -18.19 3.55 6.98
N LYS A 70 -18.83 2.53 6.40
CA LYS A 70 -20.25 2.60 6.01
C LYS A 70 -21.19 2.82 7.20
N GLY A 71 -20.77 2.42 8.39
CA GLY A 71 -21.49 2.74 9.64
C GLY A 71 -21.40 4.21 10.07
N LEU A 72 -20.45 4.98 9.49
CA LEU A 72 -20.22 6.38 9.82
C LEU A 72 -20.78 7.33 8.74
N VAL A 73 -20.55 7.01 7.47
CA VAL A 73 -20.88 7.85 6.32
C VAL A 73 -21.27 6.99 5.11
N ALA A 74 -21.97 7.58 4.13
CA ALA A 74 -22.22 6.93 2.87
C ALA A 74 -20.93 6.85 2.04
N VAL A 75 -20.71 5.69 1.38
CA VAL A 75 -19.48 5.37 0.65
C VAL A 75 -19.82 4.88 -0.76
N ALA A 76 -19.22 5.46 -1.78
CA ALA A 76 -19.36 5.03 -3.16
C ALA A 76 -17.99 4.79 -3.83
N PRO A 77 -17.82 3.71 -4.62
CA PRO A 77 -16.54 3.45 -5.28
C PRO A 77 -16.24 4.52 -6.34
N VAL A 78 -14.97 4.92 -6.44
CA VAL A 78 -14.46 5.78 -7.50
C VAL A 78 -14.14 4.92 -8.71
N GLU A 79 -14.64 5.31 -9.89
CA GLU A 79 -14.36 4.63 -11.14
C GLU A 79 -12.87 4.58 -11.47
N GLN A 80 -12.45 3.56 -12.23
CA GLN A 80 -11.05 3.27 -12.49
C GLN A 80 -10.30 4.40 -13.20
N GLU A 81 -10.98 5.11 -14.09
CA GLU A 81 -10.43 6.25 -14.84
C GLU A 81 -10.07 7.45 -13.95
N GLN A 82 -10.76 7.58 -12.81
CA GLN A 82 -10.49 8.64 -11.83
C GLN A 82 -9.42 8.25 -10.78
N ARG A 83 -8.85 7.05 -10.90
CA ARG A 83 -7.79 6.58 -10.01
C ARG A 83 -6.45 7.14 -10.43
N ASN A 84 -5.66 7.59 -9.47
CA ASN A 84 -4.33 8.16 -9.68
C ASN A 84 -3.21 7.10 -9.83
N GLY A 85 -3.52 5.92 -10.38
CA GLY A 85 -2.55 4.87 -10.73
C GLY A 85 -1.91 4.12 -9.55
N GLY A 86 -2.34 4.39 -8.29
CA GLY A 86 -1.84 3.69 -7.10
C GLY A 86 -2.59 2.37 -6.81
N PRO A 87 -2.15 1.59 -5.79
CA PRO A 87 -2.78 0.32 -5.40
C PRO A 87 -4.06 0.50 -4.60
N ALA A 88 -4.39 1.71 -4.18
CA ALA A 88 -5.56 1.99 -3.36
C ALA A 88 -6.84 1.88 -4.19
N ARG A 89 -7.83 1.17 -3.67
CA ARG A 89 -9.21 1.32 -4.10
C ARG A 89 -9.75 2.57 -3.45
N LEU A 90 -10.22 3.51 -4.26
CA LEU A 90 -10.71 4.81 -3.79
C LEU A 90 -12.22 4.82 -3.69
N TYR A 91 -12.73 5.55 -2.71
CA TYR A 91 -14.14 5.73 -2.45
C TYR A 91 -14.41 7.21 -2.13
N THR A 92 -15.49 7.75 -2.67
CA THR A 92 -16.05 9.02 -2.22
C THR A 92 -16.80 8.82 -0.92
N LEU A 93 -16.84 9.86 -0.10
CA LEU A 93 -17.51 9.88 1.19
C LEU A 93 -18.63 10.91 1.14
N SER A 94 -19.78 10.62 1.76
CA SER A 94 -20.89 11.58 1.88
C SER A 94 -21.56 11.44 3.24
N GLY A 95 -21.70 12.55 3.92
CA GLY A 95 -22.38 12.64 5.23
C GLY A 95 -23.74 13.35 5.13
N PRO A 96 -24.38 13.59 6.27
CA PRO A 96 -25.66 14.32 6.33
C PRO A 96 -25.59 15.72 5.70
N ASP A 97 -24.43 16.38 5.84
CA ASP A 97 -24.20 17.74 5.33
C ASP A 97 -23.78 17.80 3.86
N GLY A 98 -23.70 16.63 3.20
CA GLY A 98 -23.33 16.52 1.79
C GLY A 98 -22.05 15.74 1.52
N PRO A 99 -21.50 15.86 0.29
CA PRO A 99 -20.29 15.16 -0.11
C PRO A 99 -19.06 15.67 0.63
N GLY A 100 -18.18 14.74 1.04
CA GLY A 100 -16.88 15.07 1.60
C GLY A 100 -15.93 15.64 0.55
N LEU A 101 -14.98 16.44 1.00
CA LEU A 101 -13.96 17.06 0.13
C LEU A 101 -12.87 16.05 -0.28
N GLY A 102 -12.55 15.09 0.59
CA GLY A 102 -11.53 14.07 0.37
C GLY A 102 -12.12 12.70 0.08
N ARG A 103 -11.26 11.68 0.11
CA ARG A 103 -11.61 10.31 -0.26
C ARG A 103 -11.02 9.30 0.73
N LEU A 104 -11.70 8.16 0.86
CA LEU A 104 -11.15 6.96 1.48
C LEU A 104 -10.36 6.17 0.45
N GLY A 105 -9.19 5.67 0.84
CA GLY A 105 -8.42 4.69 0.07
C GLY A 105 -8.21 3.41 0.87
N LEU A 106 -8.35 2.26 0.25
CA LEU A 106 -8.04 0.97 0.85
C LEU A 106 -6.95 0.26 0.05
N ILE A 107 -5.87 -0.12 0.72
CA ILE A 107 -4.74 -0.88 0.17
C ILE A 107 -4.76 -2.25 0.83
N SER A 108 -5.17 -3.26 0.09
CA SER A 108 -5.46 -4.62 0.56
C SER A 108 -4.46 -5.64 0.00
N PRO A 109 -3.24 -5.71 0.52
CA PRO A 109 -2.25 -6.68 0.08
C PRO A 109 -2.56 -8.11 0.51
N LEU A 110 -3.40 -8.33 1.52
CA LEU A 110 -3.75 -9.63 2.08
C LEU A 110 -5.16 -10.06 1.67
N SER A 111 -6.20 -9.29 2.01
CA SER A 111 -7.60 -9.68 1.79
C SER A 111 -8.03 -9.62 0.31
N SER A 112 -7.42 -8.74 -0.50
CA SER A 112 -7.72 -8.59 -1.92
C SER A 112 -6.47 -8.12 -2.67
N HIS A 113 -5.50 -9.00 -2.77
CA HIS A 113 -4.20 -8.69 -3.34
C HIS A 113 -4.27 -8.30 -4.82
N PHE A 114 -3.44 -7.32 -5.19
CA PHE A 114 -3.30 -6.77 -6.55
C PHE A 114 -1.99 -7.24 -7.23
N CYS A 115 -1.49 -8.42 -6.88
CA CYS A 115 -0.18 -8.93 -7.33
C CYS A 115 -0.09 -9.10 -8.84
N THR A 116 -1.17 -9.48 -9.50
CA THR A 116 -1.22 -9.70 -10.96
C THR A 116 -1.05 -8.41 -11.78
N SER A 117 -1.47 -7.27 -11.22
CA SER A 117 -1.34 -5.94 -11.86
C SER A 117 -0.20 -5.09 -11.24
N CYS A 118 0.62 -5.69 -10.37
CA CYS A 118 1.64 -4.95 -9.65
C CYS A 118 2.86 -4.65 -10.53
N ASN A 119 3.06 -3.37 -10.85
CA ASN A 119 4.19 -2.85 -11.64
C ASN A 119 5.32 -2.25 -10.78
N ARG A 120 5.31 -2.45 -9.46
CA ARG A 120 6.28 -1.81 -8.55
C ARG A 120 7.61 -2.54 -8.54
N LEU A 121 8.66 -1.74 -8.57
CA LEU A 121 10.05 -2.13 -8.32
C LEU A 121 10.58 -1.31 -7.15
N ARG A 122 11.59 -1.81 -6.45
CA ARG A 122 12.25 -1.14 -5.33
C ARG A 122 13.75 -1.18 -5.55
N ILE A 123 14.40 -0.08 -5.20
CA ILE A 123 15.86 -0.01 -5.10
C ILE A 123 16.20 0.11 -3.63
N THR A 124 17.08 -0.76 -3.15
CA THR A 124 17.60 -0.72 -1.79
C THR A 124 18.64 0.37 -1.62
N SER A 125 18.97 0.76 -0.40
CA SER A 125 19.96 1.81 -0.13
C SER A 125 21.37 1.47 -0.64
N ASP A 126 21.71 0.18 -0.74
CA ASP A 126 22.97 -0.32 -1.28
C ASP A 126 22.95 -0.50 -2.83
N GLY A 127 21.82 -0.19 -3.48
CA GLY A 127 21.66 -0.19 -4.94
C GLY A 127 21.36 -1.56 -5.53
N ALA A 128 20.66 -2.41 -4.81
CA ALA A 128 20.07 -3.63 -5.35
C ALA A 128 18.61 -3.41 -5.77
N LEU A 129 18.14 -4.16 -6.75
CA LEU A 129 16.74 -4.18 -7.20
C LEU A 129 16.02 -5.33 -6.50
N ARG A 130 14.86 -5.01 -5.91
CA ARG A 130 13.86 -5.99 -5.44
C ARG A 130 12.57 -5.83 -6.24
N THR A 131 12.06 -6.91 -6.80
CA THR A 131 10.86 -6.88 -7.64
C THR A 131 9.56 -7.03 -6.85
N CYS A 132 9.64 -7.60 -5.66
CA CYS A 132 8.50 -7.78 -4.77
C CYS A 132 8.89 -7.41 -3.33
N LEU A 133 7.94 -6.87 -2.56
CA LEU A 133 8.13 -6.56 -1.15
C LEU A 133 8.35 -7.83 -0.31
N PHE A 134 7.72 -8.93 -0.73
CA PHE A 134 7.73 -10.21 -0.03
C PHE A 134 8.82 -11.17 -0.52
N ASP A 135 9.64 -10.77 -1.51
CA ASP A 135 10.75 -11.57 -2.05
C ASP A 135 12.08 -11.06 -1.51
N ASP A 136 12.88 -11.97 -0.98
CA ASP A 136 14.22 -11.63 -0.48
C ASP A 136 15.29 -11.64 -1.58
N ARG A 137 14.92 -12.01 -2.81
CA ARG A 137 15.82 -11.94 -3.95
C ARG A 137 16.19 -10.51 -4.29
N GLU A 138 17.50 -10.30 -4.45
CA GLU A 138 18.09 -9.02 -4.82
C GLU A 138 18.95 -9.14 -6.07
N TYR A 139 18.82 -8.17 -6.95
CA TYR A 139 19.60 -8.06 -8.18
C TYR A 139 20.54 -6.86 -8.07
N ARG A 140 21.84 -7.07 -8.09
CA ARG A 140 22.87 -6.05 -7.80
C ARG A 140 23.08 -5.08 -8.96
N LEU A 141 22.22 -4.05 -9.07
CA LEU A 141 22.31 -3.04 -10.13
C LEU A 141 23.55 -2.16 -10.00
N ARG A 142 23.89 -1.74 -8.77
CA ARG A 142 25.06 -0.87 -8.54
C ARG A 142 26.36 -1.49 -9.05
N ASN A 143 26.55 -2.78 -8.83
CA ASN A 143 27.75 -3.49 -9.29
C ASN A 143 27.79 -3.53 -10.82
N ALA A 144 26.69 -3.80 -11.49
CA ALA A 144 26.60 -3.80 -12.95
C ALA A 144 26.85 -2.41 -13.55
N LEU A 145 26.25 -1.37 -12.94
CA LEU A 145 26.38 0.03 -13.40
C LEU A 145 27.82 0.55 -13.26
N ARG A 146 28.51 0.18 -12.16
CA ARG A 146 29.89 0.63 -11.87
C ARG A 146 30.97 -0.24 -12.50
N HIS A 147 30.59 -1.35 -13.13
CA HIS A 147 31.55 -2.22 -13.78
C HIS A 147 32.08 -1.57 -15.07
N PRO A 148 33.41 -1.53 -15.27
CA PRO A 148 34.03 -0.77 -16.39
C PRO A 148 33.57 -1.24 -17.77
N LYS A 149 33.08 -2.50 -17.91
CA LYS A 149 32.72 -3.09 -19.22
C LYS A 149 31.19 -3.33 -19.35
N LEU A 150 30.39 -3.20 -18.30
CA LEU A 150 28.98 -3.61 -18.32
C LEU A 150 28.03 -2.40 -18.53
N GLY A 151 28.15 -1.38 -17.70
CA GLY A 151 27.38 -0.14 -17.83
C GLY A 151 25.86 -0.29 -17.83
N ILE A 152 25.18 0.68 -18.45
CA ILE A 152 23.72 0.82 -18.42
C ILE A 152 22.98 -0.34 -19.12
N GLU A 153 23.57 -0.93 -20.17
CA GLU A 153 22.94 -2.03 -20.89
C GLU A 153 22.80 -3.29 -20.02
N ALA A 154 23.79 -3.57 -19.18
CA ALA A 154 23.68 -4.65 -18.20
C ALA A 154 22.56 -4.36 -17.17
N VAL A 155 22.43 -3.12 -16.72
CA VAL A 155 21.34 -2.71 -15.81
C VAL A 155 19.98 -2.92 -16.48
N ARG A 156 19.80 -2.49 -17.74
CA ARG A 156 18.57 -2.71 -18.50
C ARG A 156 18.22 -4.20 -18.59
N ARG A 157 19.20 -5.03 -18.92
CA ARG A 157 19.01 -6.50 -19.01
C ARG A 157 18.63 -7.10 -17.67
N ILE A 158 19.27 -6.69 -16.58
CA ILE A 158 18.92 -7.15 -15.22
C ILE A 158 17.48 -6.76 -14.88
N VAL A 159 17.08 -5.51 -15.09
CA VAL A 159 15.71 -5.04 -14.82
C VAL A 159 14.70 -5.82 -15.64
N THR A 160 14.94 -6.05 -16.94
CA THR A 160 14.04 -6.82 -17.81
C THR A 160 13.88 -8.26 -17.31
N LEU A 161 14.98 -8.95 -17.02
CA LEU A 161 14.95 -10.33 -16.52
C LEU A 161 14.27 -10.42 -15.15
N ALA A 162 14.63 -9.54 -14.23
CA ALA A 162 14.05 -9.49 -12.89
C ALA A 162 12.53 -9.21 -12.92
N THR A 163 12.08 -8.36 -13.84
CA THR A 163 10.66 -8.04 -14.00
C THR A 163 9.89 -9.21 -14.60
N ARG A 164 10.46 -9.90 -15.59
CA ARG A 164 9.88 -11.12 -16.18
C ARG A 164 9.69 -12.21 -15.14
N ASP A 165 10.68 -12.40 -14.27
CA ASP A 165 10.72 -13.46 -13.26
C ASP A 165 10.13 -13.00 -11.91
N LYS A 166 9.39 -11.88 -11.91
CA LYS A 166 8.77 -11.32 -10.72
C LYS A 166 7.74 -12.28 -10.13
N PRO A 167 7.87 -12.66 -8.83
CA PRO A 167 6.96 -13.60 -8.21
C PRO A 167 5.60 -12.97 -7.90
N ILE A 168 4.57 -13.79 -7.79
CA ILE A 168 3.28 -13.39 -7.24
C ILE A 168 3.44 -13.30 -5.72
N GLY A 169 3.48 -12.08 -5.18
CA GLY A 169 3.79 -11.81 -3.77
C GLY A 169 2.83 -12.47 -2.78
N ALA A 170 1.54 -12.61 -3.14
CA ALA A 170 0.57 -13.32 -2.30
C ALA A 170 1.00 -14.77 -2.00
N ARG A 171 1.52 -15.50 -3.00
CA ARG A 171 2.03 -16.87 -2.80
C ARG A 171 3.25 -16.93 -1.87
N LEU A 172 4.06 -15.88 -1.84
CA LEU A 172 5.19 -15.79 -0.91
C LEU A 172 4.71 -15.52 0.51
N LEU A 173 3.67 -14.70 0.68
CA LEU A 173 3.04 -14.45 1.98
C LEU A 173 2.40 -15.71 2.56
N GLU A 174 1.64 -16.46 1.77
CA GLU A 174 1.03 -17.73 2.18
C GLU A 174 2.09 -18.71 2.70
N ARG A 175 3.23 -18.83 2.01
CA ARG A 175 4.35 -19.68 2.44
C ARG A 175 4.95 -19.21 3.76
N ARG A 176 5.11 -17.90 3.97
CA ARG A 176 5.64 -17.35 5.22
C ARG A 176 4.66 -17.54 6.37
N HIS A 177 3.38 -17.32 6.15
CA HIS A 177 2.34 -17.55 7.15
C HIS A 177 2.32 -19.00 7.62
N ASN A 178 2.36 -19.97 6.69
CA ASN A 178 2.41 -21.40 7.00
C ASN A 178 3.71 -21.83 7.69
N ALA A 179 4.82 -21.12 7.48
CA ALA A 179 6.10 -21.43 8.12
C ALA A 179 6.20 -20.88 9.57
N VAL A 180 5.40 -19.85 9.91
CA VAL A 180 5.34 -19.29 11.27
C VAL A 180 4.31 -20.02 12.15
N ALA A 181 3.35 -20.71 11.54
CA ALA A 181 2.32 -21.50 12.22
C ALA A 181 2.76 -22.94 12.59
N GLN A 182 3.98 -23.35 12.25
CA GLN A 182 4.64 -24.61 12.64
C GLN A 182 5.69 -24.35 13.72
#